data_cfbf3ad80ae56ec6cfeee2843f58098c
#
_entry.id   cfbf3ad80ae56ec6cfeee2843f58098c
#
_cell.length_a   1.000
_cell.length_b   1.000
_cell.length_c   1.000
_cell.angle_alpha   90.00
_cell.angle_beta   90.00
_cell.angle_gamma   90.00
#
_symmetry.space_group_name_H-M   'P 1'
#
loop_
_entity.id
_entity.type
_entity.pdbx_description
1 polymer ?
#
loop_
_entity_poly.entity_id
_entity_poly.type
_entity_poly.pdbx_seq_one_letter_code
_entity_poly.pdbx_strand_id
1 'polypeptide(L)'
;MNTGFVLLQKYLMTPMAKISQFKIVRAVMAAGMASVPFCIVGSMFLVFNTLPMTFTGLETVFENTIFKVSDLYMIANTATMGILALYFNIVVGYELTKIEEEETGLKVNALNGAMLSVFAFVMTLPELVMQSGAMVLLNDQSELVFNGLRLKPFVYRLGTSGIFIAIVMAIIATQLYFLCVRRNWVVKMPETVPLGVSQSFTALIPTFVIAFTILILNGILVYFGTDIFDIIGVPFTFVTNLTKSWLGIMVILFLIHALWVVGIHGASIIGAFITPIMLSNMNENVGGAHIPFAGEFNNSLVILGGSGSTLLMTFFIAFCAKSSQLKILGRASAVPAIFNINEPIIFGMPIVYNPYLALPFLLAPMACGTLGYFAISSGFMNPIIALIPWPSPMGLGAFIGTGGDYRAMFVAILSAILALVIYLPFVKMYDNKLYKEEQAKSDNQ
;
A
#
# COMPACT_ATOMS: atom_id res chain seq x y z
N MET A 1 -16.86 27.74 -15.24
CA MET A 1 -16.39 26.49 -14.60
C MET A 1 -17.27 25.36 -15.11
N ASN A 2 -16.69 24.31 -15.70
CA ASN A 2 -17.46 23.25 -16.37
C ASN A 2 -18.30 22.48 -15.34
N THR A 3 -19.60 22.28 -15.64
CA THR A 3 -20.58 21.60 -14.76
C THR A 3 -20.06 20.26 -14.25
N GLY A 4 -19.31 19.52 -15.09
CA GLY A 4 -18.68 18.25 -14.71
C GLY A 4 -17.61 18.37 -13.62
N PHE A 5 -16.85 19.47 -13.60
CA PHE A 5 -15.85 19.73 -12.56
C PHE A 5 -16.50 20.02 -11.20
N VAL A 6 -17.59 20.77 -11.19
CA VAL A 6 -18.37 21.06 -9.96
C VAL A 6 -18.97 19.77 -9.38
N LEU A 7 -19.46 18.88 -10.24
CA LEU A 7 -19.96 17.57 -9.82
C LEU A 7 -18.86 16.70 -9.24
N LEU A 8 -17.69 16.62 -9.90
CA LEU A 8 -16.52 15.90 -9.40
C LEU A 8 -16.09 16.43 -8.02
N GLN A 9 -16.01 17.74 -7.89
CA GLN A 9 -15.69 18.42 -6.62
C GLN A 9 -16.67 18.05 -5.51
N LYS A 10 -17.95 18.14 -5.77
CA LYS A 10 -19.00 17.93 -4.76
C LYS A 10 -19.13 16.45 -4.36
N TYR A 11 -19.11 15.53 -5.31
CA TYR A 11 -19.46 14.13 -5.07
C TYR A 11 -18.27 13.20 -4.85
N LEU A 12 -17.08 13.58 -5.30
CA LEU A 12 -15.88 12.75 -5.12
C LEU A 12 -14.88 13.39 -4.16
N MET A 13 -14.51 14.64 -4.39
CA MET A 13 -13.39 15.29 -3.69
C MET A 13 -13.67 15.57 -2.23
N THR A 14 -14.80 16.23 -1.94
CA THR A 14 -15.15 16.62 -0.57
C THR A 14 -15.33 15.39 0.35
N PRO A 15 -16.02 14.30 -0.08
CA PRO A 15 -16.07 13.08 0.70
C PRO A 15 -14.71 12.42 0.91
N MET A 16 -13.89 12.31 -0.14
CA MET A 16 -12.57 11.66 -0.04
C MET A 16 -11.60 12.44 0.85
N ALA A 17 -11.60 13.77 0.77
CA ALA A 17 -10.81 14.61 1.68
C ALA A 17 -11.21 14.43 3.16
N LYS A 18 -12.51 14.23 3.43
CA LYS A 18 -12.98 13.92 4.79
C LYS A 18 -12.53 12.52 5.23
N ILE A 19 -12.61 11.54 4.35
CA ILE A 19 -12.18 10.15 4.65
C ILE A 19 -10.69 10.11 5.00
N SER A 20 -9.84 10.84 4.27
CA SER A 20 -8.39 10.86 4.54
C SER A 20 -8.02 11.46 5.91
N GLN A 21 -8.91 12.26 6.50
CA GLN A 21 -8.71 12.84 7.83
C GLN A 21 -9.14 11.92 8.97
N PHE A 22 -9.80 10.80 8.68
CA PHE A 22 -10.18 9.86 9.73
C PHE A 22 -8.93 9.26 10.40
N LYS A 23 -8.95 9.22 11.75
CA LYS A 23 -7.84 8.71 12.56
C LYS A 23 -7.36 7.34 12.12
N ILE A 24 -8.31 6.44 11.84
CA ILE A 24 -8.04 5.08 11.38
C ILE A 24 -7.28 5.10 10.04
N VAL A 25 -7.73 5.91 9.07
CA VAL A 25 -7.10 6.02 7.75
C VAL A 25 -5.68 6.54 7.88
N ARG A 26 -5.47 7.58 8.70
CA ARG A 26 -4.14 8.15 8.98
C ARG A 26 -3.20 7.13 9.61
N ALA A 27 -3.68 6.35 10.59
CA ALA A 27 -2.89 5.30 11.22
C ALA A 27 -2.54 4.15 10.28
N VAL A 28 -3.47 3.71 9.43
CA VAL A 28 -3.22 2.67 8.40
C VAL A 28 -2.23 3.19 7.35
N MET A 29 -2.34 4.45 6.92
CA MET A 29 -1.35 5.07 6.02
C MET A 29 0.05 5.09 6.65
N ALA A 30 0.16 5.45 7.92
CA ALA A 30 1.43 5.45 8.64
C ALA A 30 2.03 4.02 8.72
N ALA A 31 1.21 3.00 8.97
CA ALA A 31 1.65 1.61 8.97
C ALA A 31 2.13 1.14 7.59
N GLY A 32 1.42 1.51 6.52
CA GLY A 32 1.85 1.25 5.15
C GLY A 32 3.24 1.86 4.87
N MET A 33 3.43 3.14 5.18
CA MET A 33 4.71 3.82 4.98
C MET A 33 5.85 3.23 5.84
N ALA A 34 5.57 2.93 7.10
CA ALA A 34 6.57 2.36 8.01
C ALA A 34 7.00 0.94 7.59
N SER A 35 6.15 0.20 6.89
CA SER A 35 6.46 -1.15 6.40
C SER A 35 7.33 -1.18 5.14
N VAL A 36 7.41 -0.10 4.37
CA VAL A 36 8.12 -0.03 3.08
C VAL A 36 9.58 -0.53 3.16
N PRO A 37 10.42 -0.08 4.11
CA PRO A 37 11.81 -0.56 4.18
C PRO A 37 11.92 -2.08 4.38
N PHE A 38 11.05 -2.65 5.23
CA PHE A 38 11.02 -4.09 5.49
C PHE A 38 10.59 -4.87 4.25
N CYS A 39 9.54 -4.40 3.56
CA CYS A 39 9.06 -5.00 2.32
C CYS A 39 10.12 -4.95 1.22
N ILE A 40 10.83 -3.84 1.04
CA ILE A 40 11.90 -3.71 0.04
C ILE A 40 13.02 -4.70 0.35
N VAL A 41 13.54 -4.72 1.57
CA VAL A 41 14.62 -5.62 1.95
C VAL A 41 14.21 -7.08 1.76
N GLY A 42 13.05 -7.49 2.27
CA GLY A 42 12.55 -8.86 2.11
C GLY A 42 12.37 -9.26 0.65
N SER A 43 11.82 -8.37 -0.17
CA SER A 43 11.63 -8.61 -1.61
C SER A 43 12.94 -8.70 -2.37
N MET A 44 13.97 -7.94 -2.01
CA MET A 44 15.28 -8.04 -2.68
C MET A 44 15.92 -9.40 -2.49
N PHE A 45 15.85 -9.99 -1.29
CA PHE A 45 16.34 -11.35 -1.06
C PHE A 45 15.53 -12.38 -1.85
N LEU A 46 14.21 -12.19 -1.98
CA LEU A 46 13.37 -13.05 -2.80
C LEU A 46 13.75 -12.95 -4.28
N VAL A 47 13.89 -11.73 -4.82
CA VAL A 47 14.32 -11.52 -6.23
C VAL A 47 15.68 -12.16 -6.48
N PHE A 48 16.64 -11.97 -5.57
CA PHE A 48 17.93 -12.60 -5.68
C PHE A 48 17.81 -14.13 -5.78
N ASN A 49 16.94 -14.74 -4.99
CA ASN A 49 16.70 -16.19 -5.02
C ASN A 49 16.03 -16.67 -6.33
N THR A 50 15.29 -15.81 -7.01
CA THR A 50 14.55 -16.15 -8.25
C THR A 50 15.33 -15.80 -9.53
N LEU A 51 16.47 -15.09 -9.46
CA LEU A 51 17.26 -14.71 -10.62
C LEU A 51 17.61 -15.85 -11.60
N PRO A 52 17.99 -17.06 -11.13
CA PRO A 52 18.29 -18.17 -12.04
C PRO A 52 17.11 -18.65 -12.89
N MET A 53 15.87 -18.48 -12.39
CA MET A 53 14.67 -18.82 -13.16
C MET A 53 14.53 -17.95 -14.42
N THR A 54 15.07 -16.73 -14.39
CA THR A 54 15.05 -15.79 -15.51
C THR A 54 16.30 -15.89 -16.37
N PHE A 55 17.44 -16.05 -15.73
CA PHE A 55 18.76 -16.16 -16.39
C PHE A 55 19.28 -17.58 -16.30
N THR A 56 18.84 -18.44 -17.21
CA THR A 56 19.20 -19.89 -17.23
C THR A 56 20.70 -20.16 -17.17
N GLY A 57 21.54 -19.22 -17.66
CA GLY A 57 23.00 -19.33 -17.53
C GLY A 57 23.54 -19.22 -16.09
N LEU A 58 22.75 -18.73 -15.15
CA LEU A 58 23.11 -18.63 -13.73
C LEU A 58 22.72 -19.88 -12.92
N GLU A 59 21.86 -20.75 -13.46
CA GLU A 59 21.27 -21.88 -12.74
C GLU A 59 22.35 -22.78 -12.12
N THR A 60 23.29 -23.26 -12.92
CA THR A 60 24.39 -24.11 -12.45
C THR A 60 25.27 -23.41 -11.41
N VAL A 61 25.52 -22.13 -11.53
CA VAL A 61 26.31 -21.37 -10.55
C VAL A 61 25.56 -21.28 -9.22
N PHE A 62 24.27 -20.95 -9.26
CA PHE A 62 23.44 -20.83 -8.07
C PHE A 62 23.25 -22.15 -7.35
N GLU A 63 22.98 -23.23 -8.07
CA GLU A 63 22.87 -24.60 -7.50
C GLU A 63 24.15 -25.05 -6.79
N ASN A 64 25.31 -24.78 -7.37
CA ASN A 64 26.57 -25.21 -6.81
C ASN A 64 27.10 -24.35 -5.66
N THR A 65 26.61 -23.12 -5.53
CA THR A 65 27.13 -22.13 -4.55
C THR A 65 26.02 -21.54 -3.67
N ILE A 66 25.18 -20.66 -4.24
CA ILE A 66 24.29 -19.75 -3.52
C ILE A 66 23.11 -20.50 -2.89
N PHE A 67 22.51 -21.46 -3.60
CA PHE A 67 21.38 -22.22 -3.08
C PHE A 67 21.74 -23.12 -1.90
N LYS A 68 23.01 -23.45 -1.72
CA LYS A 68 23.48 -24.19 -0.52
C LYS A 68 23.31 -23.41 0.78
N VAL A 69 23.17 -22.09 0.70
CA VAL A 69 22.95 -21.19 1.85
C VAL A 69 21.65 -20.40 1.72
N SER A 70 20.71 -20.86 0.87
CA SER A 70 19.44 -20.14 0.62
C SER A 70 18.62 -19.96 1.89
N ASP A 71 18.52 -20.97 2.74
CA ASP A 71 17.77 -20.90 3.98
C ASP A 71 18.32 -19.79 4.91
N LEU A 72 19.63 -19.56 4.89
CA LEU A 72 20.26 -18.53 5.70
C LEU A 72 19.86 -17.11 5.25
N TYR A 73 19.98 -16.78 3.96
CA TYR A 73 19.65 -15.41 3.51
C TYR A 73 18.14 -15.19 3.37
N MET A 74 17.34 -16.24 3.14
CA MET A 74 15.88 -16.15 3.10
C MET A 74 15.26 -15.89 4.48
N ILE A 75 16.02 -16.02 5.58
CA ILE A 75 15.60 -15.55 6.90
C ILE A 75 15.23 -14.06 6.85
N ALA A 76 15.94 -13.25 6.06
CA ALA A 76 15.62 -11.82 5.91
C ALA A 76 14.23 -11.59 5.28
N ASN A 77 13.84 -12.41 4.29
CA ASN A 77 12.49 -12.36 3.73
C ASN A 77 11.43 -12.80 4.76
N THR A 78 11.68 -13.88 5.49
CA THR A 78 10.77 -14.39 6.52
C THR A 78 10.61 -13.38 7.68
N ALA A 79 11.70 -12.75 8.11
CA ALA A 79 11.71 -11.77 9.20
C ALA A 79 11.06 -10.42 8.79
N THR A 80 10.77 -10.22 7.51
CA THR A 80 10.11 -9.00 7.00
C THR A 80 8.71 -9.32 6.48
N MET A 81 8.60 -9.94 5.32
CA MET A 81 7.31 -10.26 4.70
C MET A 81 6.50 -11.31 5.49
N GLY A 82 7.20 -12.27 6.10
CA GLY A 82 6.57 -13.34 6.86
C GLY A 82 5.87 -12.90 8.15
N ILE A 83 6.19 -11.72 8.69
CA ILE A 83 5.57 -11.16 9.91
C ILE A 83 5.00 -9.74 9.68
N LEU A 84 4.65 -9.43 8.45
CA LEU A 84 4.25 -8.07 8.04
C LEU A 84 2.99 -7.58 8.78
N ALA A 85 2.02 -8.47 9.07
CA ALA A 85 0.83 -8.13 9.84
C ALA A 85 1.18 -7.64 11.25
N LEU A 86 2.22 -8.20 11.87
CA LEU A 86 2.67 -7.76 13.18
C LEU A 86 3.23 -6.33 13.12
N TYR A 87 4.01 -5.99 12.10
CA TYR A 87 4.47 -4.61 11.89
C TYR A 87 3.30 -3.64 11.71
N PHE A 88 2.31 -3.99 10.88
CA PHE A 88 1.10 -3.20 10.72
C PHE A 88 0.36 -3.01 12.04
N ASN A 89 0.16 -4.07 12.81
CA ASN A 89 -0.54 -4.03 14.09
C ASN A 89 0.13 -3.07 15.09
N ILE A 90 1.45 -3.17 15.24
CA ILE A 90 2.24 -2.31 16.12
C ILE A 90 2.07 -0.85 15.74
N VAL A 91 2.26 -0.52 14.46
CA VAL A 91 2.23 0.87 13.99
C VAL A 91 0.82 1.44 14.07
N VAL A 92 -0.21 0.68 13.67
CA VAL A 92 -1.61 1.15 13.78
C VAL A 92 -1.98 1.41 15.23
N GLY A 93 -1.64 0.51 16.16
CA GLY A 93 -1.92 0.69 17.59
C GLY A 93 -1.21 1.89 18.19
N TYR A 94 0.05 2.10 17.81
CA TYR A 94 0.85 3.26 18.21
C TYR A 94 0.26 4.56 17.68
N GLU A 95 0.07 4.67 16.37
CA GLU A 95 -0.38 5.89 15.71
C GLU A 95 -1.82 6.28 16.09
N LEU A 96 -2.75 5.32 16.20
CA LEU A 96 -4.11 5.61 16.68
C LEU A 96 -4.09 6.21 18.08
N THR A 97 -3.26 5.66 18.96
CA THR A 97 -3.18 6.14 20.35
C THR A 97 -2.54 7.53 20.41
N LYS A 98 -1.49 7.77 19.63
CA LYS A 98 -0.83 9.07 19.52
C LYS A 98 -1.79 10.14 18.96
N ILE A 99 -2.49 9.83 17.87
CA ILE A 99 -3.49 10.74 17.27
C ILE A 99 -4.60 11.06 18.27
N GLU A 100 -5.06 10.07 19.04
CA GLU A 100 -6.10 10.28 20.07
C GLU A 100 -5.61 11.21 21.18
N GLU A 101 -4.39 11.02 21.67
CA GLU A 101 -3.77 11.88 22.67
C GLU A 101 -3.65 13.33 22.16
N GLU A 102 -3.11 13.51 20.95
CA GLU A 102 -2.88 14.83 20.35
C GLU A 102 -4.18 15.59 20.07
N GLU A 103 -5.23 14.91 19.59
CA GLU A 103 -6.48 15.58 19.18
C GLU A 103 -7.48 15.78 20.34
N THR A 104 -7.46 14.90 21.34
CA THR A 104 -8.46 14.95 22.42
C THR A 104 -7.89 15.33 23.78
N GLY A 105 -6.55 15.34 23.93
CA GLY A 105 -5.88 15.52 25.22
C GLY A 105 -6.08 14.36 26.20
N LEU A 106 -6.58 13.21 25.70
CA LEU A 106 -6.77 12.04 26.53
C LEU A 106 -5.42 11.51 27.04
N LYS A 107 -5.27 11.29 28.32
CA LYS A 107 -4.03 10.81 28.95
C LYS A 107 -3.80 9.31 28.65
N VAL A 108 -3.46 9.00 27.42
CA VAL A 108 -3.07 7.67 26.95
C VAL A 108 -1.60 7.64 26.58
N ASN A 109 -1.02 6.45 26.45
CA ASN A 109 0.38 6.27 26.06
C ASN A 109 0.44 5.46 24.76
N ALA A 110 1.10 5.97 23.74
CA ALA A 110 1.20 5.34 22.43
C ALA A 110 1.85 3.96 22.47
N LEU A 111 2.86 3.76 23.33
CA LEU A 111 3.49 2.45 23.52
C LEU A 111 2.50 1.43 24.14
N ASN A 112 1.70 1.84 25.12
CA ASN A 112 0.66 0.98 25.67
C ASN A 112 -0.37 0.61 24.59
N GLY A 113 -0.76 1.55 23.73
CA GLY A 113 -1.63 1.29 22.59
C GLY A 113 -1.07 0.22 21.65
N ALA A 114 0.22 0.32 21.31
CA ALA A 114 0.89 -0.69 20.50
C ALA A 114 0.93 -2.07 21.18
N MET A 115 1.32 -2.12 22.45
CA MET A 115 1.40 -3.39 23.21
C MET A 115 0.05 -4.07 23.37
N LEU A 116 -1.00 -3.30 23.68
CA LEU A 116 -2.37 -3.80 23.79
C LEU A 116 -2.89 -4.32 22.44
N SER A 117 -2.50 -3.68 21.35
CA SER A 117 -2.84 -4.12 19.98
C SER A 117 -2.18 -5.46 19.65
N VAL A 118 -0.89 -5.61 19.95
CA VAL A 118 -0.16 -6.88 19.78
C VAL A 118 -0.80 -7.97 20.63
N PHE A 119 -1.11 -7.69 21.89
CA PHE A 119 -1.77 -8.64 22.77
C PHE A 119 -3.10 -9.12 22.19
N ALA A 120 -3.96 -8.20 21.74
CA ALA A 120 -5.24 -8.53 21.12
C ALA A 120 -5.08 -9.37 19.84
N PHE A 121 -4.14 -9.00 18.98
CA PHE A 121 -3.88 -9.71 17.73
C PHE A 121 -3.35 -11.13 17.99
N VAL A 122 -2.39 -11.29 18.89
CA VAL A 122 -1.81 -12.59 19.20
C VAL A 122 -2.86 -13.53 19.83
N MET A 123 -3.81 -13.01 20.59
CA MET A 123 -4.93 -13.81 21.13
C MET A 123 -5.85 -14.39 20.04
N THR A 124 -5.84 -13.87 18.82
CA THR A 124 -6.64 -14.37 17.70
C THR A 124 -5.93 -15.43 16.85
N LEU A 125 -4.63 -15.62 17.04
CA LEU A 125 -3.82 -16.55 16.23
C LEU A 125 -4.10 -18.04 16.51
N PRO A 126 -4.38 -18.47 17.77
CA PRO A 126 -4.66 -19.86 18.07
C PRO A 126 -5.92 -20.36 17.36
N GLU A 127 -5.84 -21.53 16.75
CA GLU A 127 -7.00 -22.18 16.15
C GLU A 127 -7.73 -23.00 17.22
N LEU A 128 -9.04 -22.73 17.37
CA LEU A 128 -9.93 -23.40 18.30
C LEU A 128 -11.03 -24.14 17.52
N VAL A 129 -11.41 -25.31 17.99
CA VAL A 129 -12.50 -26.11 17.42
C VAL A 129 -13.42 -26.64 18.50
N MET A 130 -14.68 -26.90 18.14
CA MET A 130 -15.62 -27.60 18.99
C MET A 130 -15.40 -29.10 18.85
N GLN A 131 -15.03 -29.77 19.95
CA GLN A 131 -14.87 -31.23 20.01
C GLN A 131 -15.61 -31.78 21.23
N SER A 132 -16.55 -32.66 20.99
CA SER A 132 -17.35 -33.30 22.08
C SER A 132 -18.01 -32.30 23.04
N GLY A 133 -18.47 -31.17 22.54
CA GLY A 133 -19.13 -30.13 23.33
C GLY A 133 -18.19 -29.20 24.12
N ALA A 134 -16.87 -29.34 23.97
CA ALA A 134 -15.86 -28.46 24.55
C ALA A 134 -15.10 -27.71 23.47
N MET A 135 -14.68 -26.47 23.77
CA MET A 135 -13.74 -25.72 22.94
C MET A 135 -12.33 -26.19 23.25
N VAL A 136 -11.64 -26.73 22.25
CA VAL A 136 -10.27 -27.23 22.39
C VAL A 136 -9.38 -26.58 21.35
N LEU A 137 -8.11 -26.45 21.69
CA LEU A 137 -7.10 -26.03 20.73
C LEU A 137 -6.96 -27.09 19.65
N LEU A 138 -6.96 -26.68 18.39
CA LEU A 138 -6.79 -27.58 17.28
C LEU A 138 -5.41 -28.27 17.39
N ASN A 139 -5.42 -29.58 17.53
CA ASN A 139 -4.22 -30.41 17.60
C ASN A 139 -4.21 -31.35 16.42
N ASP A 140 -3.36 -31.09 15.45
CA ASP A 140 -3.10 -31.98 14.33
C ASP A 140 -1.73 -32.63 14.53
N GLN A 141 -1.73 -33.96 14.67
CA GLN A 141 -0.50 -34.72 14.90
C GLN A 141 0.50 -34.64 13.73
N SER A 142 0.05 -34.20 12.56
CA SER A 142 0.90 -33.99 11.37
C SER A 142 1.66 -32.66 11.40
N GLU A 143 1.32 -31.73 12.28
CA GLU A 143 1.95 -30.41 12.37
C GLU A 143 2.51 -30.14 13.78
N LEU A 144 3.60 -29.35 13.83
CA LEU A 144 4.13 -28.88 15.10
C LEU A 144 3.17 -27.91 15.77
N VAL A 145 2.68 -28.27 16.95
CA VAL A 145 1.80 -27.43 17.77
C VAL A 145 2.52 -27.08 19.07
N PHE A 146 2.58 -25.81 19.40
CA PHE A 146 3.12 -25.33 20.66
C PHE A 146 2.11 -24.44 21.37
N ASN A 147 1.66 -24.85 22.56
CA ASN A 147 0.64 -24.16 23.34
C ASN A 147 -0.63 -23.79 22.54
N GLY A 148 -1.04 -24.68 21.61
CA GLY A 148 -2.21 -24.47 20.78
C GLY A 148 -1.98 -23.57 19.55
N LEU A 149 -0.75 -23.13 19.32
CA LEU A 149 -0.37 -22.41 18.13
C LEU A 149 0.25 -23.39 17.13
N ARG A 150 -0.39 -23.58 15.99
CA ARG A 150 0.24 -24.24 14.86
C ARG A 150 1.35 -23.35 14.32
N LEU A 151 2.57 -23.86 14.19
CA LEU A 151 3.69 -23.05 13.71
C LEU A 151 3.48 -22.56 12.28
N LYS A 152 2.98 -23.40 11.38
CA LYS A 152 2.76 -23.03 9.99
C LYS A 152 1.63 -22.01 9.79
N PRO A 153 0.39 -22.22 10.30
CA PRO A 153 -0.65 -21.19 10.25
C PRO A 153 -0.30 -19.96 11.08
N PHE A 154 0.41 -20.10 12.19
CA PHE A 154 0.87 -18.97 12.98
C PHE A 154 1.75 -18.01 12.16
N VAL A 155 2.77 -18.52 11.48
CA VAL A 155 3.62 -17.70 10.61
C VAL A 155 2.82 -17.12 9.44
N TYR A 156 1.94 -17.90 8.81
CA TYR A 156 1.09 -17.42 7.72
C TYR A 156 0.17 -16.29 8.18
N ARG A 157 -0.46 -16.40 9.34
CA ARG A 157 -1.34 -15.38 9.93
C ARG A 157 -0.59 -14.12 10.39
N LEU A 158 0.70 -14.21 10.65
CA LEU A 158 1.55 -13.04 10.93
C LEU A 158 1.99 -12.31 9.66
N GLY A 159 1.97 -12.96 8.50
CA GLY A 159 2.33 -12.40 7.21
C GLY A 159 1.23 -11.55 6.59
N THR A 160 1.29 -11.42 5.28
CA THR A 160 0.39 -10.52 4.51
C THR A 160 -1.10 -10.88 4.65
N SER A 161 -1.45 -12.17 4.80
CA SER A 161 -2.82 -12.64 4.99
C SER A 161 -3.45 -12.15 6.30
N GLY A 162 -2.65 -11.87 7.32
CA GLY A 162 -3.12 -11.37 8.61
C GLY A 162 -3.22 -9.85 8.73
N ILE A 163 -2.83 -9.07 7.72
CA ILE A 163 -2.75 -7.60 7.83
C ILE A 163 -4.11 -6.98 8.22
N PHE A 164 -5.21 -7.44 7.61
CA PHE A 164 -6.55 -6.88 7.90
C PHE A 164 -7.01 -7.20 9.32
N ILE A 165 -6.77 -8.42 9.78
CA ILE A 165 -7.08 -8.83 11.14
C ILE A 165 -6.22 -8.02 12.13
N ALA A 166 -4.95 -7.84 11.83
CA ALA A 166 -4.02 -7.04 12.61
C ALA A 166 -4.50 -5.59 12.76
N ILE A 167 -4.97 -4.97 11.68
CA ILE A 167 -5.55 -3.61 11.70
C ILE A 167 -6.82 -3.57 12.55
N VAL A 168 -7.75 -4.51 12.34
CA VAL A 168 -9.02 -4.56 13.09
C VAL A 168 -8.77 -4.78 14.59
N MET A 169 -7.83 -5.68 14.92
CA MET A 169 -7.47 -5.93 16.34
C MET A 169 -6.81 -4.71 16.98
N ALA A 170 -5.95 -3.99 16.24
CA ALA A 170 -5.38 -2.74 16.74
C ALA A 170 -6.46 -1.68 17.00
N ILE A 171 -7.45 -1.56 16.12
CA ILE A 171 -8.58 -0.64 16.30
C ILE A 171 -9.40 -1.04 17.55
N ILE A 172 -9.79 -2.31 17.67
CA ILE A 172 -10.57 -2.78 18.81
C ILE A 172 -9.82 -2.55 20.13
N ALA A 173 -8.55 -2.94 20.19
CA ALA A 173 -7.74 -2.80 21.39
C ALA A 173 -7.58 -1.34 21.81
N THR A 174 -7.26 -0.45 20.87
CA THR A 174 -7.09 0.97 21.18
C THR A 174 -8.40 1.64 21.57
N GLN A 175 -9.54 1.32 20.92
CA GLN A 175 -10.85 1.86 21.31
C GLN A 175 -11.27 1.40 22.71
N LEU A 176 -11.02 0.14 23.06
CA LEU A 176 -11.27 -0.36 24.41
C LEU A 176 -10.35 0.32 25.44
N TYR A 177 -9.09 0.53 25.10
CA TYR A 177 -8.15 1.29 25.93
C TYR A 177 -8.64 2.73 26.17
N PHE A 178 -9.05 3.45 25.11
CA PHE A 178 -9.59 4.81 25.22
C PHE A 178 -10.87 4.84 26.06
N LEU A 179 -11.75 3.84 25.89
CA LEU A 179 -12.97 3.71 26.68
C LEU A 179 -12.63 3.57 28.17
N CYS A 180 -11.68 2.70 28.53
CA CYS A 180 -11.25 2.51 29.90
C CYS A 180 -10.70 3.81 30.51
N VAL A 181 -9.83 4.51 29.78
CA VAL A 181 -9.24 5.78 30.25
C VAL A 181 -10.31 6.86 30.40
N ARG A 182 -11.22 7.03 29.44
CA ARG A 182 -12.32 8.00 29.51
C ARG A 182 -13.29 7.73 30.65
N ARG A 183 -13.53 6.44 30.97
CA ARG A 183 -14.36 6.02 32.09
C ARG A 183 -13.64 5.96 33.43
N ASN A 184 -12.36 6.36 33.49
CA ASN A 184 -11.50 6.20 34.66
C ASN A 184 -11.37 4.75 35.16
N TRP A 185 -11.54 3.77 34.28
CA TRP A 185 -11.28 2.34 34.57
C TRP A 185 -9.78 2.07 34.40
N VAL A 186 -8.99 2.67 35.27
CA VAL A 186 -7.54 2.56 35.28
C VAL A 186 -7.02 2.54 36.70
N VAL A 187 -5.89 1.89 36.90
CA VAL A 187 -5.20 1.95 38.18
C VAL A 187 -4.49 3.31 38.30
N LYS A 188 -4.92 4.12 39.28
CA LYS A 188 -4.30 5.42 39.56
C LYS A 188 -3.17 5.24 40.54
N MET A 189 -2.00 5.73 40.22
CA MET A 189 -0.83 5.76 41.09
C MET A 189 -0.67 7.14 41.73
N PRO A 190 -0.12 7.24 42.94
CA PRO A 190 0.27 8.52 43.55
C PRO A 190 1.29 9.26 42.66
N GLU A 191 1.30 10.58 42.75
CA GLU A 191 2.22 11.44 41.95
C GLU A 191 3.71 11.21 42.29
N THR A 192 4.00 10.58 43.42
CA THR A 192 5.36 10.21 43.84
C THR A 192 5.92 9.03 43.06
N VAL A 193 5.09 8.29 42.31
CA VAL A 193 5.52 7.14 41.51
C VAL A 193 6.10 7.61 40.17
N PRO A 194 7.26 7.08 39.75
CA PRO A 194 7.83 7.41 38.44
C PRO A 194 6.84 7.19 37.30
N LEU A 195 6.83 8.12 36.32
CA LEU A 195 5.86 8.16 35.22
C LEU A 195 5.75 6.82 34.46
N GLY A 196 6.89 6.17 34.15
CA GLY A 196 6.90 4.89 33.45
C GLY A 196 6.23 3.75 34.21
N VAL A 197 6.35 3.72 35.55
CA VAL A 197 5.66 2.74 36.39
C VAL A 197 4.16 3.04 36.40
N SER A 198 3.78 4.30 36.62
CA SER A 198 2.39 4.73 36.59
C SER A 198 1.69 4.38 35.28
N GLN A 199 2.34 4.62 34.14
CA GLN A 199 1.82 4.29 32.81
C GLN A 199 1.63 2.77 32.61
N SER A 200 2.53 1.95 33.11
CA SER A 200 2.39 0.47 33.03
C SER A 200 1.17 -0.03 33.80
N PHE A 201 0.95 0.48 35.02
CA PHE A 201 -0.23 0.10 35.81
C PHE A 201 -1.54 0.65 35.26
N THR A 202 -1.52 1.79 34.57
CA THR A 202 -2.69 2.35 33.90
C THR A 202 -3.24 1.40 32.82
N ALA A 203 -2.40 0.61 32.17
CA ALA A 203 -2.80 -0.36 31.16
C ALA A 203 -3.37 -1.67 31.74
N LEU A 204 -3.28 -1.93 33.06
CA LEU A 204 -3.65 -3.23 33.64
C LEU A 204 -5.14 -3.55 33.43
N ILE A 205 -6.06 -2.65 33.80
CA ILE A 205 -7.50 -2.86 33.63
C ILE A 205 -7.87 -2.92 32.13
N PRO A 206 -7.40 -2.01 31.26
CA PRO A 206 -7.57 -2.16 29.82
C PRO A 206 -7.13 -3.52 29.28
N THR A 207 -6.01 -4.09 29.73
CA THR A 207 -5.55 -5.43 29.33
C THR A 207 -6.58 -6.50 29.67
N PHE A 208 -7.15 -6.48 30.89
CA PHE A 208 -8.21 -7.43 31.27
C PHE A 208 -9.46 -7.25 30.40
N VAL A 209 -9.90 -6.01 30.16
CA VAL A 209 -11.09 -5.72 29.32
C VAL A 209 -10.88 -6.27 27.92
N ILE A 210 -9.71 -6.02 27.32
CA ILE A 210 -9.35 -6.54 26.00
C ILE A 210 -9.32 -8.06 26.00
N ALA A 211 -8.65 -8.69 27.00
CA ALA A 211 -8.58 -10.14 27.10
C ALA A 211 -9.97 -10.79 27.12
N PHE A 212 -10.85 -10.33 28.00
CA PHE A 212 -12.21 -10.88 28.09
C PHE A 212 -13.02 -10.61 26.82
N THR A 213 -12.87 -9.43 26.20
CA THR A 213 -13.57 -9.11 24.94
C THR A 213 -13.15 -10.07 23.83
N ILE A 214 -11.83 -10.30 23.65
CA ILE A 214 -11.34 -11.22 22.62
C ILE A 214 -11.71 -12.67 22.92
N LEU A 215 -11.62 -13.10 24.18
CA LEU A 215 -12.05 -14.45 24.58
C LEU A 215 -13.53 -14.70 24.28
N ILE A 216 -14.39 -13.75 24.63
CA ILE A 216 -15.83 -13.86 24.35
C ILE A 216 -16.07 -13.87 22.84
N LEU A 217 -15.43 -12.97 22.10
CA LEU A 217 -15.54 -12.89 20.65
C LEU A 217 -15.12 -14.22 19.99
N ASN A 218 -13.91 -14.70 20.29
CA ASN A 218 -13.42 -15.98 19.78
C ASN A 218 -14.33 -17.15 20.18
N GLY A 219 -14.77 -17.18 21.47
CA GLY A 219 -15.67 -18.22 21.94
C GLY A 219 -16.99 -18.29 21.18
N ILE A 220 -17.60 -17.14 20.90
CA ILE A 220 -18.82 -17.04 20.08
C ILE A 220 -18.56 -17.56 18.67
N LEU A 221 -17.47 -17.13 18.01
CA LEU A 221 -17.14 -17.50 16.65
C LEU A 221 -16.88 -19.00 16.52
N VAL A 222 -16.10 -19.57 17.43
CA VAL A 222 -15.81 -21.01 17.47
C VAL A 222 -17.08 -21.83 17.70
N TYR A 223 -18.00 -21.33 18.55
CA TYR A 223 -19.30 -21.98 18.74
C TYR A 223 -20.10 -22.09 17.43
N PHE A 224 -19.99 -21.08 16.57
CA PHE A 224 -20.60 -21.08 15.23
C PHE A 224 -19.75 -21.77 14.14
N GLY A 225 -18.64 -22.41 14.50
CA GLY A 225 -17.77 -23.13 13.57
C GLY A 225 -16.94 -22.24 12.64
N THR A 226 -16.64 -21.02 13.06
CA THR A 226 -15.84 -20.04 12.31
C THR A 226 -14.79 -19.39 13.21
N ASP A 227 -13.89 -18.63 12.63
CA ASP A 227 -12.91 -17.84 13.37
C ASP A 227 -12.89 -16.36 12.90
N ILE A 228 -12.10 -15.54 13.60
CA ILE A 228 -12.02 -14.11 13.32
C ILE A 228 -11.35 -13.83 11.96
N PHE A 229 -10.46 -14.72 11.49
CA PHE A 229 -9.79 -14.59 10.19
C PHE A 229 -10.78 -14.82 9.06
N ASP A 230 -11.66 -15.83 9.18
CA ASP A 230 -12.69 -16.09 8.19
C ASP A 230 -13.68 -14.94 8.10
N ILE A 231 -14.20 -14.46 9.24
CA ILE A 231 -15.20 -13.38 9.24
C ILE A 231 -14.66 -12.07 8.72
N ILE A 232 -13.45 -11.66 9.15
CA ILE A 232 -12.83 -10.44 8.66
C ILE A 232 -12.38 -10.61 7.20
N GLY A 233 -12.01 -11.83 6.78
CA GLY A 233 -11.66 -12.13 5.40
C GLY A 233 -12.78 -11.87 4.40
N VAL A 234 -14.04 -12.18 4.75
CA VAL A 234 -15.20 -12.07 3.82
C VAL A 234 -15.36 -10.69 3.17
N PRO A 235 -15.42 -9.56 3.89
CA PRO A 235 -15.50 -8.23 3.28
C PRO A 235 -14.32 -7.93 2.37
N PHE A 236 -13.13 -8.41 2.72
CA PHE A 236 -11.91 -8.14 1.96
C PHE A 236 -11.79 -8.99 0.71
N THR A 237 -12.45 -10.16 0.62
CA THR A 237 -12.53 -10.92 -0.64
C THR A 237 -13.19 -10.11 -1.75
N PHE A 238 -14.17 -9.26 -1.43
CA PHE A 238 -14.76 -8.35 -2.41
C PHE A 238 -13.71 -7.37 -2.98
N VAL A 239 -12.93 -6.74 -2.11
CA VAL A 239 -11.89 -5.78 -2.54
C VAL A 239 -10.75 -6.49 -3.25
N THR A 240 -10.35 -7.68 -2.78
CA THR A 240 -9.36 -8.52 -3.47
C THR A 240 -9.84 -8.91 -4.88
N ASN A 241 -11.10 -9.30 -5.04
CA ASN A 241 -11.68 -9.59 -6.35
C ASN A 241 -11.72 -8.34 -7.25
N LEU A 242 -11.95 -7.16 -6.68
CA LEU A 242 -11.88 -5.90 -7.39
C LEU A 242 -10.46 -5.67 -7.95
N THR A 243 -9.41 -5.92 -7.15
CA THR A 243 -8.01 -5.77 -7.58
C THR A 243 -7.56 -6.86 -8.57
N LYS A 244 -8.25 -7.99 -8.65
CA LYS A 244 -8.01 -9.04 -9.66
C LYS A 244 -8.72 -8.76 -11.00
N SER A 245 -9.70 -7.85 -11.01
CA SER A 245 -10.49 -7.53 -12.22
C SER A 245 -9.95 -6.28 -12.94
N TRP A 246 -9.99 -6.30 -14.28
CA TRP A 246 -9.63 -5.14 -15.08
C TRP A 246 -10.44 -3.89 -14.72
N LEU A 247 -11.76 -4.04 -14.61
CA LEU A 247 -12.64 -2.92 -14.28
C LEU A 247 -12.31 -2.32 -12.90
N GLY A 248 -12.05 -3.17 -11.91
CA GLY A 248 -11.70 -2.73 -10.58
C GLY A 248 -10.39 -1.94 -10.53
N ILE A 249 -9.39 -2.40 -11.29
CA ILE A 249 -8.12 -1.67 -11.44
C ILE A 249 -8.36 -0.31 -12.09
N MET A 250 -9.21 -0.25 -13.13
CA MET A 250 -9.55 1.01 -13.78
C MET A 250 -10.24 1.98 -12.82
N VAL A 251 -11.14 1.51 -11.97
CA VAL A 251 -11.79 2.33 -10.93
C VAL A 251 -10.74 2.86 -9.93
N ILE A 252 -9.84 2.02 -9.46
CA ILE A 252 -8.77 2.42 -8.54
C ILE A 252 -7.88 3.49 -9.16
N LEU A 253 -7.40 3.27 -10.38
CA LEU A 253 -6.56 4.23 -11.10
C LEU A 253 -7.28 5.55 -11.37
N PHE A 254 -8.57 5.48 -11.76
CA PHE A 254 -9.39 6.66 -11.92
C PHE A 254 -9.51 7.46 -10.61
N LEU A 255 -9.80 6.82 -9.48
CA LEU A 255 -9.93 7.47 -8.18
C LEU A 255 -8.63 8.15 -7.74
N ILE A 256 -7.49 7.47 -7.90
CA ILE A 256 -6.17 8.03 -7.58
C ILE A 256 -5.94 9.33 -8.36
N HIS A 257 -6.15 9.31 -9.68
CA HIS A 257 -5.81 10.45 -10.54
C HIS A 257 -6.88 11.53 -10.52
N ALA A 258 -8.16 11.19 -10.30
CA ALA A 258 -9.22 12.16 -10.11
C ALA A 258 -8.99 13.03 -8.86
N LEU A 259 -8.49 12.44 -7.78
CA LEU A 259 -8.09 13.19 -6.57
C LEU A 259 -6.92 14.14 -6.87
N TRP A 260 -5.93 13.72 -7.64
CA TRP A 260 -4.81 14.58 -8.05
C TRP A 260 -5.25 15.78 -8.90
N VAL A 261 -6.18 15.59 -9.84
CA VAL A 261 -6.72 16.69 -10.68
C VAL A 261 -7.26 17.84 -9.83
N VAL A 262 -7.60 17.56 -8.60
CA VAL A 262 -8.20 18.51 -7.67
C VAL A 262 -7.27 18.89 -6.51
N GLY A 263 -5.99 18.58 -6.67
CA GLY A 263 -4.94 18.97 -5.72
C GLY A 263 -4.83 18.10 -4.47
N ILE A 264 -5.46 16.91 -4.48
CA ILE A 264 -5.37 15.96 -3.37
C ILE A 264 -4.45 14.80 -3.78
N HIS A 265 -3.51 14.42 -2.92
CA HIS A 265 -2.60 13.31 -3.20
C HIS A 265 -3.33 11.94 -3.18
N GLY A 266 -3.92 11.57 -4.33
CA GLY A 266 -4.81 10.42 -4.45
C GLY A 266 -4.13 9.10 -4.11
N ALA A 267 -2.86 8.92 -4.47
CA ALA A 267 -2.11 7.71 -4.17
C ALA A 267 -1.99 7.45 -2.66
N SER A 268 -1.81 8.48 -1.83
CA SER A 268 -1.74 8.33 -0.38
C SER A 268 -3.07 7.91 0.23
N ILE A 269 -4.19 8.51 -0.23
CA ILE A 269 -5.52 8.21 0.31
C ILE A 269 -5.98 6.81 -0.10
N ILE A 270 -5.98 6.55 -1.41
CA ILE A 270 -6.42 5.25 -1.95
C ILE A 270 -5.44 4.16 -1.52
N GLY A 271 -4.13 4.48 -1.48
CA GLY A 271 -3.08 3.56 -1.03
C GLY A 271 -3.30 3.02 0.38
N ALA A 272 -3.83 3.82 1.31
CA ALA A 272 -4.14 3.35 2.66
C ALA A 272 -5.05 2.10 2.66
N PHE A 273 -5.96 2.02 1.71
CA PHE A 273 -6.91 0.91 1.59
C PHE A 273 -6.39 -0.23 0.72
N ILE A 274 -5.65 0.08 -0.36
CA ILE A 274 -5.25 -0.93 -1.34
C ILE A 274 -3.87 -1.54 -1.07
N THR A 275 -2.97 -0.84 -0.37
CA THR A 275 -1.61 -1.34 -0.12
C THR A 275 -1.58 -2.71 0.57
N PRO A 276 -2.36 -2.97 1.64
CA PRO A 276 -2.41 -4.29 2.26
C PRO A 276 -2.83 -5.39 1.26
N ILE A 277 -3.76 -5.08 0.35
CA ILE A 277 -4.24 -6.01 -0.66
C ILE A 277 -3.17 -6.25 -1.73
N MET A 278 -2.49 -5.19 -2.18
CA MET A 278 -1.40 -5.31 -3.16
C MET A 278 -0.25 -6.16 -2.62
N LEU A 279 0.07 -6.03 -1.33
CA LEU A 279 1.07 -6.86 -0.64
C LEU A 279 0.60 -8.32 -0.51
N SER A 280 -0.67 -8.55 -0.21
CA SER A 280 -1.25 -9.90 -0.19
C SER A 280 -1.23 -10.55 -1.58
N ASN A 281 -1.66 -9.83 -2.62
CA ASN A 281 -1.62 -10.29 -4.01
C ASN A 281 -0.18 -10.61 -4.46
N MET A 282 0.78 -9.77 -4.05
CA MET A 282 2.19 -10.01 -4.34
C MET A 282 2.70 -11.31 -3.70
N ASN A 283 2.31 -11.59 -2.47
CA ASN A 283 2.65 -12.84 -1.80
C ASN A 283 1.98 -14.06 -2.47
N GLU A 284 0.75 -13.93 -2.94
CA GLU A 284 0.09 -14.97 -3.74
C GLU A 284 0.85 -15.21 -5.07
N ASN A 285 1.38 -14.15 -5.69
CA ASN A 285 2.19 -14.25 -6.91
C ASN A 285 3.52 -15.00 -6.66
N VAL A 286 4.14 -14.82 -5.49
CA VAL A 286 5.30 -15.63 -5.08
C VAL A 286 4.94 -17.11 -5.02
N GLY A 287 3.72 -17.45 -4.62
CA GLY A 287 3.17 -18.81 -4.62
C GLY A 287 2.76 -19.33 -6.01
N GLY A 288 2.97 -18.57 -7.08
CA GLY A 288 2.65 -18.98 -8.46
C GLY A 288 1.31 -18.45 -8.99
N ALA A 289 0.62 -17.55 -8.28
CA ALA A 289 -0.53 -16.85 -8.82
C ALA A 289 -0.10 -15.83 -9.89
N HIS A 290 -1.05 -15.43 -10.75
CA HIS A 290 -0.84 -14.43 -11.81
C HIS A 290 -1.78 -13.23 -11.61
N ILE A 291 -1.69 -12.57 -10.44
CA ILE A 291 -2.56 -11.45 -10.10
C ILE A 291 -1.90 -10.17 -10.61
N PRO A 292 -2.55 -9.40 -11.52
CA PRO A 292 -1.95 -8.22 -12.12
C PRO A 292 -1.68 -7.10 -11.11
N PHE A 293 -2.66 -6.76 -10.28
CA PHE A 293 -2.56 -5.64 -9.36
C PHE A 293 -1.92 -6.07 -8.03
N ALA A 294 -0.60 -6.14 -8.02
CA ALA A 294 0.21 -6.62 -6.91
C ALA A 294 1.45 -5.75 -6.73
N GLY A 295 1.95 -5.65 -5.51
CA GLY A 295 3.18 -4.92 -5.18
C GLY A 295 3.25 -3.54 -5.81
N GLU A 296 4.33 -3.25 -6.52
CA GLU A 296 4.56 -1.95 -7.18
C GLU A 296 4.05 -1.89 -8.63
N PHE A 297 2.92 -2.52 -8.95
CA PHE A 297 2.30 -2.46 -10.28
C PHE A 297 2.15 -1.02 -10.78
N ASN A 298 1.68 -0.13 -9.93
CA ASN A 298 1.49 1.27 -10.28
C ASN A 298 2.81 1.96 -10.64
N ASN A 299 3.81 1.88 -9.78
CA ASN A 299 5.09 2.58 -9.97
C ASN A 299 5.95 1.96 -11.07
N SER A 300 5.74 0.66 -11.36
CA SER A 300 6.52 -0.08 -12.34
C SER A 300 5.99 0.04 -13.77
N LEU A 301 4.67 0.10 -13.94
CA LEU A 301 4.02 -0.04 -15.24
C LEU A 301 3.06 1.11 -15.58
N VAL A 302 2.54 1.83 -14.58
CA VAL A 302 1.46 2.79 -14.78
C VAL A 302 1.94 4.23 -14.64
N ILE A 303 2.39 4.63 -13.44
CA ILE A 303 2.71 6.03 -13.13
C ILE A 303 4.18 6.38 -13.44
N LEU A 304 4.63 6.03 -14.63
CA LEU A 304 5.98 6.28 -15.08
C LEU A 304 6.25 7.78 -15.22
N GLY A 305 7.24 8.26 -14.48
CA GLY A 305 7.53 9.67 -14.34
C GLY A 305 6.61 10.40 -13.36
N GLY A 306 5.97 9.67 -12.46
CA GLY A 306 5.06 10.17 -11.44
C GLY A 306 3.58 10.08 -11.82
N SER A 307 2.71 10.56 -10.94
CA SER A 307 1.25 10.50 -11.14
C SER A 307 0.84 11.07 -12.50
N GLY A 308 -0.07 10.38 -13.18
CA GLY A 308 -0.49 10.75 -14.54
C GLY A 308 0.39 10.20 -15.66
N SER A 309 1.45 9.42 -15.39
CA SER A 309 2.34 8.81 -16.42
C SER A 309 3.04 9.86 -17.28
N THR A 310 3.66 10.85 -16.65
CA THR A 310 4.12 12.09 -17.32
C THR A 310 5.55 12.04 -17.85
N LEU A 311 6.28 10.93 -17.73
CA LEU A 311 7.71 10.84 -18.05
C LEU A 311 8.04 11.38 -19.45
N LEU A 312 7.54 10.74 -20.49
CA LEU A 312 7.87 11.14 -21.88
C LEU A 312 7.21 12.47 -22.27
N MET A 313 6.08 12.84 -21.66
CA MET A 313 5.51 14.18 -21.80
C MET A 313 6.47 15.23 -21.26
N THR A 314 7.11 15.02 -20.12
CA THR A 314 8.11 15.94 -19.54
C THR A 314 9.29 16.12 -20.48
N PHE A 315 9.82 15.05 -21.05
CA PHE A 315 10.86 15.14 -22.07
C PHE A 315 10.38 15.84 -23.36
N PHE A 316 9.16 15.55 -23.79
CA PHE A 316 8.58 16.22 -24.96
C PHE A 316 8.53 17.76 -24.77
N ILE A 317 8.03 18.26 -23.64
CA ILE A 317 7.98 19.71 -23.40
C ILE A 317 9.38 20.31 -23.21
N ALA A 318 10.32 19.57 -22.62
CA ALA A 318 11.70 20.02 -22.43
C ALA A 318 12.42 20.33 -23.74
N PHE A 319 12.17 19.52 -24.80
CA PHE A 319 12.92 19.57 -26.05
C PHE A 319 12.08 20.05 -27.23
N CYS A 320 10.78 19.78 -27.26
CA CYS A 320 9.91 19.98 -28.43
C CYS A 320 8.87 21.08 -28.28
N ALA A 321 8.60 21.61 -27.07
CA ALA A 321 7.64 22.70 -26.87
C ALA A 321 8.06 23.97 -27.62
N LYS A 322 7.10 24.82 -28.01
CA LYS A 322 7.33 26.14 -28.59
C LYS A 322 7.46 27.21 -27.53
N SER A 323 6.60 27.15 -26.51
CA SER A 323 6.60 28.07 -25.38
C SER A 323 7.89 27.97 -24.59
N SER A 324 8.49 29.11 -24.29
CA SER A 324 9.69 29.20 -23.45
C SER A 324 9.40 28.75 -22.02
N GLN A 325 8.21 29.05 -21.50
CA GLN A 325 7.77 28.65 -20.19
C GLN A 325 7.76 27.11 -20.05
N LEU A 326 7.16 26.40 -21.01
CA LEU A 326 7.10 24.93 -20.97
C LEU A 326 8.48 24.29 -21.16
N LYS A 327 9.35 24.86 -22.00
CA LYS A 327 10.74 24.37 -22.15
C LYS A 327 11.51 24.44 -20.85
N ILE A 328 11.45 25.58 -20.17
CA ILE A 328 12.15 25.78 -18.89
C ILE A 328 11.60 24.79 -17.85
N LEU A 329 10.29 24.68 -17.73
CA LEU A 329 9.64 23.75 -16.84
C LEU A 329 10.02 22.29 -17.12
N GLY A 330 9.95 21.87 -18.38
CA GLY A 330 10.31 20.51 -18.79
C GLY A 330 11.76 20.17 -18.47
N ARG A 331 12.70 21.09 -18.76
CA ARG A 331 14.13 20.89 -18.45
C ARG A 331 14.38 20.80 -16.94
N ALA A 332 13.74 21.66 -16.14
CA ALA A 332 13.87 21.63 -14.68
C ALA A 332 13.29 20.34 -14.08
N SER A 333 12.27 19.75 -14.72
CA SER A 333 11.56 18.56 -14.24
C SER A 333 12.10 17.25 -14.80
N ALA A 334 13.00 17.28 -15.80
CA ALA A 334 13.45 16.08 -16.52
C ALA A 334 14.14 15.07 -15.59
N VAL A 335 15.06 15.53 -14.74
CA VAL A 335 15.78 14.64 -13.81
C VAL A 335 14.84 14.07 -12.73
N PRO A 336 14.04 14.87 -12.00
CA PRO A 336 13.05 14.33 -11.07
C PRO A 336 12.11 13.32 -11.73
N ALA A 337 11.63 13.56 -12.95
CA ALA A 337 10.70 12.67 -13.66
C ALA A 337 11.28 11.25 -13.88
N ILE A 338 12.60 11.11 -14.10
CA ILE A 338 13.24 9.78 -14.21
C ILE A 338 13.00 8.95 -12.93
N PHE A 339 12.90 9.61 -11.78
CA PHE A 339 12.69 9.00 -10.46
C PHE A 339 11.23 9.07 -10.00
N ASN A 340 10.28 9.16 -10.92
CA ASN A 340 8.84 9.22 -10.65
C ASN A 340 8.39 10.44 -9.81
N ILE A 341 9.16 11.54 -9.82
CA ILE A 341 8.84 12.78 -9.11
C ILE A 341 8.38 13.81 -10.14
N ASN A 342 7.09 14.19 -10.12
CA ASN A 342 6.52 15.08 -11.11
C ASN A 342 5.70 16.26 -10.55
N GLU A 343 5.80 16.52 -9.27
CA GLU A 343 5.16 17.69 -8.65
C GLU A 343 5.49 19.01 -9.37
N PRO A 344 6.73 19.25 -9.85
CA PRO A 344 7.01 20.44 -10.65
C PRO A 344 6.18 20.53 -11.92
N ILE A 345 5.89 19.41 -12.58
CA ILE A 345 5.02 19.35 -13.75
C ILE A 345 3.56 19.57 -13.37
N ILE A 346 3.08 18.87 -12.34
CA ILE A 346 1.68 18.95 -11.90
C ILE A 346 1.29 20.38 -11.53
N PHE A 347 2.16 21.08 -10.81
CA PHE A 347 1.89 22.45 -10.37
C PHE A 347 2.38 23.51 -11.38
N GLY A 348 3.51 23.29 -12.05
CA GLY A 348 4.09 24.25 -12.99
C GLY A 348 3.36 24.30 -14.33
N MET A 349 2.76 23.21 -14.79
CA MET A 349 1.95 23.13 -16.00
C MET A 349 0.44 23.25 -15.70
N PRO A 350 0.04 23.79 -14.59
CA PRO A 350 -1.18 23.66 -13.78
C PRO A 350 -2.14 22.56 -14.30
N ILE A 351 -1.74 21.29 -14.08
CA ILE A 351 -2.61 20.14 -14.38
C ILE A 351 -3.78 20.14 -13.40
N VAL A 352 -3.50 20.50 -12.16
CA VAL A 352 -4.51 20.70 -11.11
C VAL A 352 -5.45 21.81 -11.53
N TYR A 353 -6.77 21.52 -11.45
CA TYR A 353 -7.86 22.42 -11.85
C TYR A 353 -7.85 22.83 -13.34
N ASN A 354 -7.09 22.17 -14.20
CA ASN A 354 -7.04 22.45 -15.63
C ASN A 354 -7.87 21.43 -16.42
N PRO A 355 -9.02 21.79 -16.99
CA PRO A 355 -9.87 20.85 -17.70
C PRO A 355 -9.25 20.29 -18.98
N TYR A 356 -8.28 21.00 -19.59
CA TYR A 356 -7.59 20.53 -20.82
C TYR A 356 -6.58 19.42 -20.52
N LEU A 357 -5.85 19.54 -19.40
CA LEU A 357 -4.80 18.61 -19.01
C LEU A 357 -5.30 17.50 -18.06
N ALA A 358 -6.43 17.72 -17.39
CA ALA A 358 -7.04 16.73 -16.53
C ALA A 358 -7.46 15.46 -17.28
N LEU A 359 -7.99 15.61 -18.50
CA LEU A 359 -8.44 14.46 -19.28
C LEU A 359 -7.29 13.49 -19.63
N PRO A 360 -6.18 13.91 -20.26
CA PRO A 360 -5.05 13.00 -20.50
C PRO A 360 -4.41 12.50 -19.19
N PHE A 361 -4.41 13.29 -18.12
CA PHE A 361 -3.90 12.88 -16.80
C PHE A 361 -4.70 11.74 -16.18
N LEU A 362 -6.00 11.63 -16.51
CA LEU A 362 -6.85 10.49 -16.11
C LEU A 362 -6.67 9.30 -17.06
N LEU A 363 -6.68 9.57 -18.38
CA LEU A 363 -6.71 8.51 -19.39
C LEU A 363 -5.38 7.78 -19.55
N ALA A 364 -4.24 8.48 -19.45
CA ALA A 364 -2.93 7.87 -19.66
C ALA A 364 -2.63 6.75 -18.63
N PRO A 365 -2.78 6.96 -17.31
CA PRO A 365 -2.59 5.88 -16.36
C PRO A 365 -3.57 4.71 -16.53
N MET A 366 -4.82 5.00 -16.90
CA MET A 366 -5.79 3.94 -17.16
C MET A 366 -5.42 3.09 -18.38
N ALA A 367 -4.90 3.70 -19.43
CA ALA A 367 -4.40 3.00 -20.61
C ALA A 367 -3.14 2.17 -20.27
N CYS A 368 -2.19 2.75 -19.52
CA CYS A 368 -1.00 2.03 -19.05
C CYS A 368 -1.40 0.85 -18.15
N GLY A 369 -2.32 1.06 -17.20
CA GLY A 369 -2.85 0.01 -16.34
C GLY A 369 -3.55 -1.10 -17.12
N THR A 370 -4.27 -0.76 -18.19
CA THR A 370 -4.88 -1.74 -19.10
C THR A 370 -3.81 -2.57 -19.80
N LEU A 371 -2.77 -1.93 -20.31
CA LEU A 371 -1.64 -2.63 -20.97
C LEU A 371 -0.94 -3.58 -19.98
N GLY A 372 -0.61 -3.12 -18.79
CA GLY A 372 0.02 -3.92 -17.73
C GLY A 372 -0.87 -5.08 -17.28
N TYR A 373 -2.18 -4.84 -17.12
CA TYR A 373 -3.15 -5.87 -16.76
C TYR A 373 -3.15 -7.02 -17.78
N PHE A 374 -3.30 -6.70 -19.05
CA PHE A 374 -3.35 -7.73 -20.08
C PHE A 374 -2.00 -8.40 -20.32
N ALA A 375 -0.89 -7.70 -20.15
CA ALA A 375 0.44 -8.28 -20.26
C ALA A 375 0.70 -9.37 -19.19
N ILE A 376 0.23 -9.15 -17.95
CA ILE A 376 0.34 -10.15 -16.87
C ILE A 376 -0.72 -11.24 -17.06
N SER A 377 -1.98 -10.88 -17.24
CA SER A 377 -3.09 -11.85 -17.34
C SER A 377 -2.95 -12.81 -18.50
N SER A 378 -2.33 -12.40 -19.61
CA SER A 378 -2.04 -13.27 -20.76
C SER A 378 -0.81 -14.14 -20.59
N GLY A 379 -0.03 -13.95 -19.50
CA GLY A 379 1.25 -14.62 -19.32
C GLY A 379 2.39 -14.09 -20.20
N PHE A 380 2.19 -12.95 -20.88
CA PHE A 380 3.25 -12.33 -21.68
C PHE A 380 4.45 -11.92 -20.82
N MET A 381 4.20 -11.44 -19.61
CA MET A 381 5.23 -11.13 -18.62
C MET A 381 4.87 -11.74 -17.26
N ASN A 382 5.88 -11.90 -16.42
CA ASN A 382 5.69 -12.37 -15.05
C ASN A 382 4.92 -11.33 -14.21
N PRO A 383 4.13 -11.77 -13.22
CA PRO A 383 3.50 -10.86 -12.27
C PRO A 383 4.54 -10.23 -11.34
N ILE A 384 4.14 -9.17 -10.64
CA ILE A 384 5.00 -8.53 -9.63
C ILE A 384 5.08 -9.43 -8.40
N ILE A 385 6.30 -9.79 -8.00
CA ILE A 385 6.62 -10.68 -6.86
C ILE A 385 7.45 -9.97 -5.79
N ALA A 386 7.92 -8.75 -6.07
CA ALA A 386 8.80 -8.02 -5.17
C ALA A 386 8.41 -6.54 -5.06
N LEU A 387 8.58 -5.99 -3.88
CA LEU A 387 8.46 -4.55 -3.68
C LEU A 387 9.78 -3.87 -4.04
N ILE A 388 9.69 -2.80 -4.79
CA ILE A 388 10.82 -1.97 -5.21
C ILE A 388 10.66 -0.55 -4.66
N PRO A 389 11.74 0.22 -4.52
CA PRO A 389 11.61 1.65 -4.23
C PRO A 389 10.77 2.36 -5.30
N TRP A 390 9.76 3.13 -4.87
CA TRP A 390 8.87 3.86 -5.79
C TRP A 390 9.60 4.82 -6.77
N PRO A 391 10.76 5.44 -6.42
CA PRO A 391 11.50 6.28 -7.35
C PRO A 391 12.41 5.49 -8.30
N SER A 392 12.10 4.22 -8.57
CA SER A 392 12.87 3.42 -9.53
C SER A 392 12.70 3.94 -10.95
N PRO A 393 13.79 4.09 -11.73
CA PRO A 393 13.71 4.50 -13.13
C PRO A 393 12.84 3.56 -13.97
N MET A 394 12.21 4.14 -15.02
CA MET A 394 11.37 3.40 -15.95
C MET A 394 12.02 2.11 -16.45
N GLY A 395 11.29 1.02 -16.43
CA GLY A 395 11.73 -0.30 -16.87
C GLY A 395 12.54 -1.08 -15.83
N LEU A 396 13.44 -0.41 -15.08
CA LEU A 396 14.24 -1.07 -14.05
C LEU A 396 13.35 -1.59 -12.90
N GLY A 397 12.40 -0.78 -12.47
CA GLY A 397 11.43 -1.19 -11.46
C GLY A 397 10.60 -2.40 -11.89
N ALA A 398 10.10 -2.39 -13.13
CA ALA A 398 9.35 -3.51 -13.69
C ALA A 398 10.21 -4.78 -13.78
N PHE A 399 11.46 -4.65 -14.24
CA PHE A 399 12.41 -5.75 -14.34
C PHE A 399 12.68 -6.40 -12.97
N ILE A 400 13.05 -5.60 -11.97
CA ILE A 400 13.34 -6.12 -10.63
C ILE A 400 12.07 -6.66 -9.96
N GLY A 401 10.96 -5.92 -10.04
CA GLY A 401 9.69 -6.29 -9.42
C GLY A 401 9.11 -7.62 -9.90
N THR A 402 9.43 -8.03 -11.13
CA THR A 402 9.00 -9.30 -11.73
C THR A 402 10.03 -10.43 -11.61
N GLY A 403 11.08 -10.24 -10.80
CA GLY A 403 12.14 -11.25 -10.63
C GLY A 403 13.10 -11.32 -11.81
N GLY A 404 13.29 -10.23 -12.56
CA GLY A 404 14.24 -10.14 -13.66
C GLY A 404 13.65 -10.37 -15.05
N ASP A 405 12.33 -10.28 -15.22
CA ASP A 405 11.70 -10.46 -16.53
C ASP A 405 11.89 -9.23 -17.43
N TYR A 406 12.70 -9.38 -18.49
CA TYR A 406 12.95 -8.30 -19.47
C TYR A 406 11.71 -7.89 -20.28
N ARG A 407 10.69 -8.76 -20.38
CA ARG A 407 9.42 -8.44 -21.05
C ARG A 407 8.66 -7.38 -20.25
N ALA A 408 8.78 -7.36 -18.94
CA ALA A 408 8.21 -6.32 -18.08
C ALA A 408 8.84 -4.94 -18.36
N MET A 409 10.16 -4.88 -18.61
CA MET A 409 10.83 -3.65 -19.04
C MET A 409 10.27 -3.14 -20.37
N PHE A 410 10.06 -4.05 -21.33
CA PHE A 410 9.46 -3.70 -22.62
C PHE A 410 8.02 -3.16 -22.46
N VAL A 411 7.20 -3.79 -21.61
CA VAL A 411 5.83 -3.30 -21.31
C VAL A 411 5.87 -1.92 -20.65
N ALA A 412 6.82 -1.65 -19.74
CA ALA A 412 6.98 -0.32 -19.15
C ALA A 412 7.32 0.75 -20.19
N ILE A 413 8.21 0.45 -21.15
CA ILE A 413 8.55 1.35 -22.25
C ILE A 413 7.32 1.62 -23.13
N LEU A 414 6.56 0.58 -23.49
CA LEU A 414 5.31 0.72 -24.24
C LEU A 414 4.27 1.55 -23.49
N SER A 415 4.15 1.38 -22.17
CA SER A 415 3.27 2.20 -21.32
C SER A 415 3.65 3.68 -21.39
N ALA A 416 4.94 4.00 -21.28
CA ALA A 416 5.40 5.39 -21.40
C ALA A 416 5.11 6.01 -22.77
N ILE A 417 5.30 5.24 -23.85
CA ILE A 417 4.99 5.68 -25.23
C ILE A 417 3.48 5.88 -25.38
N LEU A 418 2.66 4.95 -24.89
CA LEU A 418 1.21 5.06 -24.91
C LEU A 418 0.71 6.30 -24.17
N ALA A 419 1.27 6.56 -22.98
CA ALA A 419 0.98 7.78 -22.22
C ALA A 419 1.32 9.04 -23.04
N LEU A 420 2.50 9.10 -23.65
CA LEU A 420 2.90 10.23 -24.50
C LEU A 420 1.91 10.46 -25.66
N VAL A 421 1.51 9.39 -26.36
CA VAL A 421 0.55 9.48 -27.47
C VAL A 421 -0.77 10.09 -27.00
N ILE A 422 -1.26 9.71 -25.82
CA ILE A 422 -2.47 10.27 -25.24
C ILE A 422 -2.30 11.76 -24.88
N TYR A 423 -1.14 12.14 -24.35
CA TYR A 423 -0.86 13.53 -23.98
C TYR A 423 -0.64 14.47 -25.17
N LEU A 424 -0.04 14.00 -26.26
CA LEU A 424 0.42 14.85 -27.38
C LEU A 424 -0.62 15.85 -27.90
N PRO A 425 -1.88 15.49 -28.20
CA PRO A 425 -2.85 16.46 -28.73
C PRO A 425 -3.14 17.58 -27.73
N PHE A 426 -3.27 17.26 -26.46
CA PHE A 426 -3.61 18.20 -25.39
C PHE A 426 -2.43 19.14 -25.06
N VAL A 427 -1.24 18.57 -24.96
CA VAL A 427 -0.02 19.33 -24.67
C VAL A 427 0.32 20.27 -25.81
N LYS A 428 0.23 19.83 -27.07
CA LYS A 428 0.44 20.70 -28.24
C LYS A 428 -0.56 21.86 -28.32
N MET A 429 -1.82 21.58 -27.96
CA MET A 429 -2.85 22.63 -27.91
C MET A 429 -2.53 23.66 -26.81
N TYR A 430 -2.13 23.20 -25.62
CA TYR A 430 -1.77 24.06 -24.50
C TYR A 430 -0.48 24.84 -24.78
N ASP A 431 0.55 24.21 -25.37
CA ASP A 431 1.80 24.82 -25.81
C ASP A 431 1.57 25.95 -26.83
N ASN A 432 0.75 25.71 -27.86
CA ASN A 432 0.40 26.73 -28.83
C ASN A 432 -0.34 27.91 -28.22
N LYS A 433 -1.18 27.69 -27.22
CA LYS A 433 -1.86 28.76 -26.49
C LYS A 433 -0.85 29.62 -25.73
N LEU A 434 0.03 29.04 -24.95
CA LEU A 434 1.06 29.74 -24.18
C LEU A 434 2.02 30.50 -25.12
N TYR A 435 2.43 29.88 -26.22
CA TYR A 435 3.32 30.50 -27.20
C TYR A 435 2.71 31.77 -27.80
N LYS A 436 1.41 31.77 -28.14
CA LYS A 436 0.70 32.96 -28.59
C LYS A 436 0.63 34.07 -27.55
N GLU A 437 0.41 33.68 -26.29
CA GLU A 437 0.39 34.63 -25.15
C GLU A 437 1.79 35.25 -24.93
N GLU A 438 2.85 34.49 -25.10
CA GLU A 438 4.24 34.99 -25.03
C GLU A 438 4.54 35.99 -26.16
N GLN A 439 4.13 35.70 -27.39
CA GLN A 439 4.32 36.60 -28.53
C GLN A 439 3.54 37.92 -28.35
N ALA A 440 2.27 37.86 -27.98
CA ALA A 440 1.47 39.05 -27.74
C ALA A 440 2.02 39.97 -26.63
N LYS A 441 2.75 39.42 -25.67
CA LYS A 441 3.45 40.20 -24.62
C LYS A 441 4.74 40.84 -25.17
N SER A 442 5.45 40.14 -26.04
CA SER A 442 6.67 40.65 -26.67
C SER A 442 6.40 41.80 -27.67
N ASP A 443 5.26 41.74 -28.40
CA ASP A 443 4.86 42.76 -29.36
C ASP A 443 4.34 44.05 -28.68
N ASN A 444 4.02 44.01 -27.38
CA ASN A 444 3.55 45.14 -26.59
C ASN A 444 4.66 45.79 -25.71
N GLN A 445 5.89 45.27 -25.78
CA GLN A 445 7.09 45.83 -25.15
C GLN A 445 8.00 46.48 -26.23
#